data_a0b853b9449ed654344a3c363a564462
#
_entry.id   a0b853b9449ed654344a3c363a564462
#
_cell.length_a   1.000
_cell.length_b   1.000
_cell.length_c   1.000
_cell.angle_alpha   90.00
_cell.angle_beta   90.00
_cell.angle_gamma   90.00
#
_symmetry.space_group_name_H-M   'P 1'
#
loop_
_entity.id
_entity.type
_entity.pdbx_description
1 polymer ?
#
loop_
_entity_poly.entity_id
_entity_poly.type
_entity_poly.pdbx_seq_one_letter_code
_entity_poly.pdbx_strand_id
1 'polypeptide(L)'
;AADKEEIVRELDLMQEARIGGVELQILYPLQPDDEEKGIHNYEYLSPGFMDMIRFAADEAAKRDMQFDLTLGSSWPFGGPFLKEELSGQSVLPFTIDVEGPCTFYKDLTTVIYGKVVGAVLGKMEGARMLPETIVDITERVVDKYLFNWPWGTEIGEIQVPEGLHKIVLFVSSDKKQRVLKPLRG
;
A
#
# COMPACT_ATOMS: atom_id res chain seq x y z
N ALA A 1 -23.45 -0.56 9.14
CA ALA A 1 -23.98 -0.44 10.50
C ALA A 1 -24.06 -1.82 11.13
N ALA A 2 -23.71 -1.93 12.38
CA ALA A 2 -23.84 -3.18 13.13
C ALA A 2 -24.89 -2.97 14.22
N ASP A 3 -25.81 -3.91 14.32
CA ASP A 3 -26.89 -3.94 15.30
C ASP A 3 -26.73 -5.19 16.17
N LYS A 4 -26.89 -5.04 17.49
CA LYS A 4 -26.71 -6.15 18.45
C LYS A 4 -27.75 -7.25 18.28
N GLU A 5 -28.99 -6.87 18.01
CA GLU A 5 -30.08 -7.82 17.82
C GLU A 5 -29.84 -8.65 16.55
N GLU A 6 -29.37 -7.98 15.48
CA GLU A 6 -29.08 -8.65 14.23
C GLU A 6 -27.85 -9.59 14.34
N ILE A 7 -26.80 -9.16 15.06
CA ILE A 7 -25.66 -10.04 15.34
C ILE A 7 -26.10 -11.31 16.05
N VAL A 8 -26.93 -11.19 17.07
CA VAL A 8 -27.47 -12.36 17.81
C VAL A 8 -28.26 -13.26 16.85
N ARG A 9 -29.20 -12.68 16.08
CA ARG A 9 -30.03 -13.42 15.13
C ARG A 9 -29.19 -14.20 14.10
N GLU A 10 -28.18 -13.56 13.53
CA GLU A 10 -27.31 -14.19 12.53
C GLU A 10 -26.46 -15.31 13.14
N LEU A 11 -25.89 -15.10 14.32
CA LEU A 11 -25.12 -16.12 15.01
C LEU A 11 -25.98 -17.33 15.42
N ASP A 12 -27.25 -17.11 15.81
CA ASP A 12 -28.21 -18.19 16.06
C ASP A 12 -28.46 -19.03 14.83
N LEU A 13 -28.73 -18.40 13.68
CA LEU A 13 -28.93 -19.10 12.41
C LEU A 13 -27.69 -19.87 11.97
N MET A 14 -26.50 -19.30 12.17
CA MET A 14 -25.22 -19.97 11.88
C MET A 14 -25.01 -21.20 12.76
N GLN A 15 -25.35 -21.09 14.07
CA GLN A 15 -25.29 -22.22 15.00
C GLN A 15 -26.29 -23.33 14.60
N GLU A 16 -27.52 -23.00 14.25
CA GLU A 16 -28.52 -23.96 13.75
C GLU A 16 -28.02 -24.68 12.48
N ALA A 17 -27.32 -23.95 11.61
CA ALA A 17 -26.66 -24.49 10.42
C ALA A 17 -25.38 -25.29 10.73
N ARG A 18 -25.00 -25.44 11.99
CA ARG A 18 -23.77 -26.12 12.47
C ARG A 18 -22.47 -25.47 11.97
N ILE A 19 -22.45 -24.16 11.83
CA ILE A 19 -21.23 -23.39 11.55
C ILE A 19 -20.48 -23.26 12.86
N GLY A 20 -19.23 -23.74 12.89
CA GLY A 20 -18.39 -23.78 14.10
C GLY A 20 -17.58 -22.52 14.37
N GLY A 21 -17.64 -21.51 13.53
CA GLY A 21 -16.92 -20.25 13.72
C GLY A 21 -17.27 -19.20 12.70
N VAL A 22 -16.89 -17.96 13.01
CA VAL A 22 -17.15 -16.79 12.19
C VAL A 22 -15.91 -15.91 12.10
N GLU A 23 -15.70 -15.26 10.98
CA GLU A 23 -14.72 -14.20 10.82
C GLU A 23 -15.44 -12.84 10.73
N LEU A 24 -15.11 -11.93 11.65
CA LEU A 24 -15.58 -10.56 11.58
C LEU A 24 -14.65 -9.76 10.67
N GLN A 25 -15.17 -9.37 9.52
CA GLN A 25 -14.48 -8.49 8.59
C GLN A 25 -15.05 -7.08 8.63
N ILE A 26 -14.16 -6.11 8.84
CA ILE A 26 -14.54 -4.70 8.89
C ILE A 26 -14.69 -4.19 7.45
N LEU A 27 -15.86 -3.63 7.14
CA LEU A 27 -16.13 -2.95 5.88
C LEU A 27 -16.26 -1.44 6.11
N TYR A 28 -15.84 -0.65 5.13
CA TYR A 28 -16.18 0.78 5.14
C TYR A 28 -17.69 0.98 4.95
N PRO A 29 -18.25 2.09 5.43
CA PRO A 29 -19.68 2.36 5.27
C PRO A 29 -20.10 2.30 3.80
N LEU A 30 -21.07 1.44 3.48
CA LEU A 30 -21.65 1.31 2.13
C LEU A 30 -22.75 2.32 1.89
N GLN A 31 -23.31 2.88 2.96
CA GLN A 31 -24.35 3.89 2.95
C GLN A 31 -24.16 4.84 4.14
N PRO A 32 -24.70 6.06 4.02
CA PRO A 32 -24.66 7.03 5.10
C PRO A 32 -25.45 6.58 6.33
N ASP A 33 -25.19 7.27 7.45
CA ASP A 33 -26.04 7.19 8.64
C ASP A 33 -27.47 7.61 8.26
N ASP A 34 -28.45 6.85 8.74
CA ASP A 34 -29.87 7.06 8.48
C ASP A 34 -30.63 6.73 9.76
N GLU A 35 -30.99 7.78 10.50
CA GLU A 35 -31.72 7.64 11.79
C GLU A 35 -33.10 7.02 11.62
N GLU A 36 -33.79 7.28 10.50
CA GLU A 36 -35.11 6.74 10.23
C GLU A 36 -35.07 5.22 10.04
N LYS A 37 -33.96 4.71 9.49
CA LYS A 37 -33.74 3.28 9.29
C LYS A 37 -32.90 2.64 10.39
N GLY A 38 -32.50 3.38 11.41
CA GLY A 38 -31.64 2.89 12.48
C GLY A 38 -30.20 2.57 12.03
N ILE A 39 -29.75 3.18 10.93
CA ILE A 39 -28.41 2.92 10.41
C ILE A 39 -27.42 3.87 11.06
N HIS A 40 -26.48 3.31 11.81
CA HIS A 40 -25.40 4.05 12.45
C HIS A 40 -24.04 3.42 12.12
N ASN A 41 -23.13 4.20 11.55
CA ASN A 41 -21.77 3.79 11.22
C ASN A 41 -20.82 4.21 12.33
N TYR A 42 -20.13 3.24 12.91
CA TYR A 42 -19.12 3.51 13.94
C TYR A 42 -17.82 3.99 13.31
N GLU A 43 -17.22 5.03 13.89
CA GLU A 43 -15.88 5.44 13.53
C GLU A 43 -14.87 4.34 13.92
N TYR A 44 -13.92 4.05 13.03
CA TYR A 44 -12.92 3.02 13.25
C TYR A 44 -12.11 3.27 14.54
N LEU A 45 -12.00 2.23 15.37
CA LEU A 45 -11.37 2.25 16.70
C LEU A 45 -12.05 3.16 17.73
N SER A 46 -13.23 3.73 17.45
CA SER A 46 -14.01 4.42 18.48
C SER A 46 -14.47 3.46 19.59
N PRO A 47 -14.82 3.97 20.79
CA PRO A 47 -15.35 3.12 21.84
C PRO A 47 -16.56 2.28 21.40
N GLY A 48 -17.50 2.88 20.67
CA GLY A 48 -18.67 2.16 20.14
C GLY A 48 -18.29 1.06 19.16
N PHE A 49 -17.32 1.32 18.27
CA PHE A 49 -16.78 0.31 17.37
C PHE A 49 -16.16 -0.88 18.13
N MET A 50 -15.33 -0.60 19.15
CA MET A 50 -14.68 -1.64 19.96
C MET A 50 -15.70 -2.41 20.81
N ASP A 51 -16.76 -1.75 21.28
CA ASP A 51 -17.83 -2.41 22.03
C ASP A 51 -18.64 -3.37 21.16
N MET A 52 -18.87 -3.03 19.89
CA MET A 52 -19.54 -3.93 18.94
C MET A 52 -18.70 -5.17 18.61
N ILE A 53 -17.38 -5.01 18.43
CA ILE A 53 -16.47 -6.17 18.23
C ILE A 53 -16.50 -7.08 19.46
N ARG A 54 -16.36 -6.50 20.65
CA ARG A 54 -16.39 -7.26 21.90
C ARG A 54 -17.71 -8.00 22.09
N PHE A 55 -18.83 -7.32 21.82
CA PHE A 55 -20.14 -7.94 21.86
C PHE A 55 -20.27 -9.13 20.91
N ALA A 56 -19.82 -8.98 19.65
CA ALA A 56 -19.87 -10.08 18.68
C ALA A 56 -19.01 -11.29 19.10
N ALA A 57 -17.82 -11.03 19.65
CA ALA A 57 -16.95 -12.09 20.17
C ALA A 57 -17.59 -12.81 21.36
N ASP A 58 -18.18 -12.07 22.31
CA ASP A 58 -18.85 -12.65 23.47
C ASP A 58 -20.08 -13.48 23.05
N GLU A 59 -20.85 -13.02 22.06
CA GLU A 59 -22.01 -13.77 21.54
C GLU A 59 -21.59 -15.02 20.77
N ALA A 60 -20.48 -15.00 20.02
CA ALA A 60 -19.92 -16.20 19.41
C ALA A 60 -19.45 -17.22 20.46
N ALA A 61 -18.76 -16.76 21.50
CA ALA A 61 -18.30 -17.62 22.59
C ALA A 61 -19.46 -18.31 23.35
N LYS A 62 -20.60 -17.63 23.57
CA LYS A 62 -21.81 -18.24 24.17
C LYS A 62 -22.37 -19.42 23.36
N ARG A 63 -22.07 -19.46 22.06
CA ARG A 63 -22.51 -20.50 21.12
C ARG A 63 -21.46 -21.54 20.83
N ASP A 64 -20.35 -21.51 21.57
CA ASP A 64 -19.17 -22.39 21.34
C ASP A 64 -18.64 -22.27 19.90
N MET A 65 -18.70 -21.06 19.34
CA MET A 65 -18.20 -20.74 18.01
C MET A 65 -16.82 -20.08 18.10
N GLN A 66 -15.93 -20.46 17.19
CA GLN A 66 -14.68 -19.75 17.00
C GLN A 66 -14.95 -18.34 16.47
N PHE A 67 -14.18 -17.36 16.96
CA PHE A 67 -14.28 -15.98 16.49
C PHE A 67 -12.93 -15.49 15.98
N ASP A 68 -12.84 -15.18 14.71
CA ASP A 68 -11.68 -14.60 14.08
C ASP A 68 -11.95 -13.13 13.74
N LEU A 69 -10.91 -12.29 13.84
CA LEU A 69 -10.98 -10.87 13.53
C LEU A 69 -9.95 -10.50 12.49
N THR A 70 -10.39 -10.01 11.34
CA THR A 70 -9.50 -9.36 10.38
C THR A 70 -9.03 -8.02 10.93
N LEU A 71 -7.72 -7.95 11.21
CA LEU A 71 -7.09 -6.72 11.71
C LEU A 71 -6.89 -5.74 10.56
N GLY A 72 -7.55 -4.60 10.65
CA GLY A 72 -7.43 -3.52 9.66
C GLY A 72 -8.62 -2.61 9.65
N SER A 73 -8.49 -1.48 8.97
CA SER A 73 -9.50 -0.42 8.90
C SER A 73 -10.59 -0.66 7.83
N SER A 74 -10.74 -1.86 7.35
CA SER A 74 -11.59 -2.31 6.24
C SER A 74 -10.84 -2.42 4.90
N TRP A 75 -11.50 -2.96 3.90
CA TRP A 75 -10.94 -3.11 2.55
C TRP A 75 -11.38 -1.95 1.63
N PRO A 76 -10.46 -1.29 0.90
CA PRO A 76 -9.00 -1.36 1.06
C PRO A 76 -8.53 -0.74 2.38
N PHE A 77 -7.39 -1.22 2.92
CA PHE A 77 -6.85 -0.72 4.18
C PHE A 77 -6.50 0.77 4.11
N GLY A 78 -6.59 1.45 5.25
CA GLY A 78 -6.35 2.88 5.37
C GLY A 78 -7.64 3.68 5.45
N GLY A 79 -7.52 5.00 5.47
CA GLY A 79 -8.66 5.91 5.56
C GLY A 79 -8.22 7.36 5.74
N PRO A 80 -9.20 8.27 5.84
CA PRO A 80 -8.94 9.72 5.99
C PRO A 80 -8.18 10.11 7.26
N PHE A 81 -8.18 9.24 8.27
CA PHE A 81 -7.44 9.40 9.53
C PHE A 81 -5.93 9.22 9.36
N LEU A 82 -5.46 8.65 8.24
CA LEU A 82 -4.04 8.52 7.97
C LEU A 82 -3.46 9.86 7.48
N LYS A 83 -2.36 10.25 8.09
CA LYS A 83 -1.59 11.40 7.64
C LYS A 83 -0.97 11.11 6.28
N GLU A 84 -0.74 12.16 5.49
CA GLU A 84 -0.19 12.06 4.14
C GLU A 84 1.19 11.37 4.12
N GLU A 85 2.02 11.62 5.11
CA GLU A 85 3.33 10.99 5.26
C GLU A 85 3.31 9.47 5.41
N LEU A 86 2.17 8.90 5.90
CA LEU A 86 1.93 7.46 6.06
C LEU A 86 1.21 6.84 4.87
N SER A 87 0.93 7.63 3.85
CA SER A 87 0.21 7.15 2.66
C SER A 87 1.13 6.36 1.73
N GLY A 88 0.56 5.39 1.03
CA GLY A 88 1.29 4.60 0.04
C GLY A 88 1.85 5.46 -1.10
N GLN A 89 3.00 5.10 -1.60
CA GLN A 89 3.62 5.70 -2.78
C GLN A 89 3.78 4.63 -3.86
N SER A 90 3.59 5.02 -5.11
CA SER A 90 3.91 4.13 -6.22
C SER A 90 5.41 4.22 -6.52
N VAL A 91 6.00 3.07 -6.82
CA VAL A 91 7.37 2.99 -7.34
C VAL A 91 7.28 2.60 -8.81
N LEU A 92 7.82 3.44 -9.68
CA LEU A 92 7.80 3.23 -11.13
C LEU A 92 9.22 3.00 -11.63
N PRO A 93 9.45 2.01 -12.52
CA PRO A 93 10.72 1.81 -13.15
C PRO A 93 10.94 2.85 -14.26
N PHE A 94 12.11 3.49 -14.24
CA PHE A 94 12.61 4.29 -15.35
C PHE A 94 13.85 3.60 -15.93
N THR A 95 13.88 3.37 -17.22
CA THR A 95 14.93 2.54 -17.85
C THR A 95 15.76 3.32 -18.87
N ILE A 96 17.05 2.98 -18.93
CA ILE A 96 18.00 3.52 -19.89
C ILE A 96 18.79 2.35 -20.49
N ASP A 97 18.78 2.22 -21.80
CA ASP A 97 19.64 1.26 -22.50
C ASP A 97 21.02 1.89 -22.73
N VAL A 98 22.08 1.09 -22.44
CA VAL A 98 23.48 1.52 -22.55
C VAL A 98 24.28 0.42 -23.22
N GLU A 99 25.03 0.76 -24.25
CA GLU A 99 25.96 -0.16 -24.90
C GLU A 99 27.39 0.11 -24.43
N GLY A 100 28.01 -0.89 -23.82
CA GLY A 100 29.39 -0.84 -23.36
C GLY A 100 30.35 -1.59 -24.33
N PRO A 101 31.68 -1.45 -24.12
CA PRO A 101 32.30 -0.87 -22.92
C PRO A 101 32.32 0.66 -22.95
N CYS A 102 31.86 1.30 -21.88
CA CYS A 102 31.95 2.76 -21.77
C CYS A 102 31.90 3.24 -20.29
N THR A 103 32.35 4.47 -20.09
CA THR A 103 32.04 5.22 -18.88
C THR A 103 30.75 5.98 -19.12
N PHE A 104 29.69 5.64 -18.38
CA PHE A 104 28.38 6.25 -18.52
C PHE A 104 28.14 7.29 -17.41
N TYR A 105 27.60 8.41 -17.81
CA TYR A 105 27.11 9.49 -16.94
C TYR A 105 25.84 10.07 -17.54
N LYS A 106 24.86 10.43 -16.74
CA LYS A 106 23.65 11.09 -17.25
C LYS A 106 22.99 12.01 -16.24
N ASP A 107 22.75 13.24 -16.66
CA ASP A 107 21.86 14.18 -15.97
C ASP A 107 20.40 13.86 -16.30
N LEU A 108 19.57 13.65 -15.29
CA LEU A 108 18.17 13.28 -15.40
C LEU A 108 17.23 14.35 -14.82
N THR A 109 17.76 15.55 -14.53
CA THR A 109 17.06 16.65 -13.86
C THR A 109 15.71 17.01 -14.48
N THR A 110 15.58 16.91 -15.79
CA THR A 110 14.33 17.26 -16.48
C THR A 110 13.47 16.05 -16.86
N VAL A 111 13.90 14.85 -16.49
CA VAL A 111 13.30 13.59 -16.94
C VAL A 111 12.64 12.82 -15.80
N ILE A 112 13.21 12.88 -14.60
CA ILE A 112 12.71 12.18 -13.42
C ILE A 112 12.03 13.18 -12.48
N TYR A 113 10.75 12.91 -12.20
CA TYR A 113 9.95 13.62 -11.22
C TYR A 113 9.63 12.66 -10.07
N GLY A 114 10.34 12.79 -8.96
CA GLY A 114 10.24 11.92 -7.78
C GLY A 114 11.61 11.54 -7.23
N LYS A 115 11.60 10.79 -6.14
CA LYS A 115 12.84 10.35 -5.49
C LYS A 115 13.26 8.99 -6.04
N VAL A 116 14.51 8.85 -6.46
CA VAL A 116 15.07 7.53 -6.77
C VAL A 116 15.32 6.77 -5.46
N VAL A 117 14.69 5.61 -5.33
CA VAL A 117 14.78 4.76 -4.13
C VAL A 117 15.66 3.53 -4.34
N GLY A 118 16.08 3.29 -5.58
CA GLY A 118 17.01 2.24 -5.95
C GLY A 118 17.40 2.35 -7.41
N ALA A 119 18.57 1.84 -7.77
CA ALA A 119 19.06 1.79 -9.14
C ALA A 119 19.90 0.55 -9.37
N VAL A 120 19.72 -0.11 -10.51
CA VAL A 120 20.51 -1.28 -10.89
C VAL A 120 21.00 -1.17 -12.33
N LEU A 121 22.15 -1.78 -12.60
CA LEU A 121 22.70 -2.02 -13.94
C LEU A 121 22.72 -3.53 -14.18
N GLY A 122 22.24 -4.01 -15.33
CA GLY A 122 22.29 -5.42 -15.68
C GLY A 122 22.49 -5.63 -17.17
N LYS A 123 23.18 -6.72 -17.55
CA LYS A 123 23.41 -7.10 -18.95
C LYS A 123 22.12 -7.63 -19.56
N MET A 124 21.88 -7.26 -20.82
CA MET A 124 20.73 -7.69 -21.58
C MET A 124 21.07 -8.85 -22.52
N GLU A 125 20.17 -9.85 -22.55
CA GLU A 125 20.14 -10.87 -23.57
C GLU A 125 18.78 -10.85 -24.24
N GLY A 126 18.69 -10.26 -25.42
CA GLY A 126 17.43 -9.93 -26.05
C GLY A 126 16.61 -8.98 -25.18
N ALA A 127 15.37 -9.35 -24.83
CA ALA A 127 14.48 -8.56 -23.98
C ALA A 127 14.66 -8.83 -22.47
N ARG A 128 15.52 -9.77 -22.08
CA ARG A 128 15.69 -10.20 -20.70
C ARG A 128 16.98 -9.62 -20.11
N MET A 129 16.89 -9.10 -18.89
CA MET A 129 18.04 -8.79 -18.06
C MET A 129 18.52 -10.06 -17.37
N LEU A 130 19.83 -10.35 -17.44
CA LEU A 130 20.43 -11.52 -16.81
C LEU A 130 20.59 -11.28 -15.30
N PRO A 131 19.90 -12.05 -14.44
CA PRO A 131 19.87 -11.78 -13.00
C PRO A 131 21.25 -11.81 -12.33
N GLU A 132 22.13 -12.69 -12.77
CA GLU A 132 23.49 -12.88 -12.25
C GLU A 132 24.43 -11.71 -12.57
N THR A 133 24.03 -10.82 -13.47
CA THR A 133 24.81 -9.64 -13.87
C THR A 133 24.32 -8.35 -13.21
N ILE A 134 23.26 -8.44 -12.41
CA ILE A 134 22.65 -7.26 -11.79
C ILE A 134 23.56 -6.72 -10.70
N VAL A 135 23.92 -5.45 -10.83
CA VAL A 135 24.73 -4.70 -9.86
C VAL A 135 23.91 -3.53 -9.35
N ASP A 136 23.89 -3.38 -8.03
CA ASP A 136 23.30 -2.20 -7.39
C ASP A 136 24.19 -0.98 -7.63
N ILE A 137 23.63 0.05 -8.21
CA ILE A 137 24.29 1.33 -8.49
C ILE A 137 23.60 2.50 -7.79
N THR A 138 22.76 2.23 -6.78
CA THR A 138 21.98 3.25 -6.06
C THR A 138 22.87 4.36 -5.51
N GLU A 139 24.05 4.03 -4.98
CA GLU A 139 25.01 5.03 -4.47
C GLU A 139 25.60 5.95 -5.54
N ARG A 140 25.45 5.59 -6.82
CA ARG A 140 25.86 6.42 -7.96
C ARG A 140 24.78 7.40 -8.41
N VAL A 141 23.58 7.29 -7.86
CA VAL A 141 22.48 8.21 -8.13
C VAL A 141 22.50 9.31 -7.09
N VAL A 142 22.65 10.54 -7.54
CA VAL A 142 22.78 11.71 -6.67
C VAL A 142 21.61 12.66 -6.92
N ASP A 143 20.91 13.00 -5.85
CA ASP A 143 19.90 14.06 -5.89
C ASP A 143 20.60 15.42 -5.86
N LYS A 144 20.19 16.30 -6.74
CA LYS A 144 20.66 17.69 -6.81
C LYS A 144 19.76 18.60 -5.99
N TYR A 145 20.35 19.45 -5.18
CA TYR A 145 19.64 20.40 -4.34
C TYR A 145 20.04 21.84 -4.70
N LEU A 146 19.03 22.72 -4.79
CA LEU A 146 19.23 24.16 -4.88
C LEU A 146 18.53 24.80 -3.68
N PHE A 147 19.28 25.51 -2.81
CA PHE A 147 18.75 26.11 -1.57
C PHE A 147 17.91 25.12 -0.71
N ASN A 148 18.41 23.91 -0.52
CA ASN A 148 17.73 22.80 0.17
C ASN A 148 16.43 22.29 -0.51
N TRP A 149 16.19 22.67 -1.75
CA TRP A 149 15.09 22.18 -2.54
C TRP A 149 15.59 21.14 -3.55
N PRO A 150 15.03 19.91 -3.60
CA PRO A 150 15.40 18.92 -4.61
C PRO A 150 14.96 19.44 -5.97
N TRP A 151 15.90 19.58 -6.91
CA TRP A 151 15.59 20.09 -8.26
C TRP A 151 15.99 19.14 -9.38
N GLY A 152 16.72 18.07 -9.08
CA GLY A 152 17.12 17.13 -10.10
C GLY A 152 17.83 15.91 -9.57
N THR A 153 18.09 14.98 -10.48
CA THR A 153 18.79 13.73 -10.23
C THR A 153 19.82 13.50 -11.31
N GLU A 154 20.98 12.96 -10.97
CA GLU A 154 21.98 12.50 -11.93
C GLU A 154 22.49 11.10 -11.58
N ILE A 155 22.91 10.36 -12.60
CA ILE A 155 23.73 9.16 -12.45
C ILE A 155 25.17 9.59 -12.59
N GLY A 156 25.98 9.46 -11.52
CA GLY A 156 27.41 9.66 -11.55
C GLY A 156 28.11 8.63 -12.44
N GLU A 157 29.40 8.81 -12.65
CA GLU A 157 30.18 7.92 -13.52
C GLU A 157 30.11 6.46 -13.08
N ILE A 158 29.69 5.58 -14.00
CA ILE A 158 29.70 4.13 -13.86
C ILE A 158 30.43 3.48 -15.02
N GLN A 159 31.13 2.40 -14.75
CA GLN A 159 31.78 1.59 -15.79
C GLN A 159 30.79 0.54 -16.30
N VAL A 160 30.44 0.61 -17.57
CA VAL A 160 29.57 -0.35 -18.24
C VAL A 160 30.43 -1.35 -18.98
N PRO A 161 30.34 -2.68 -18.69
CA PRO A 161 31.07 -3.70 -19.40
C PRO A 161 30.65 -3.85 -20.87
N GLU A 162 31.36 -4.68 -21.64
CA GLU A 162 31.05 -4.93 -23.05
C GLU A 162 29.65 -5.53 -23.25
N GLY A 163 28.94 -5.04 -24.26
CA GLY A 163 27.61 -5.45 -24.68
C GLY A 163 26.47 -4.56 -24.22
N LEU A 164 25.26 -4.96 -24.55
CA LEU A 164 24.06 -4.21 -24.22
C LEU A 164 23.69 -4.39 -22.74
N HIS A 165 23.50 -3.29 -22.05
CA HIS A 165 23.08 -3.22 -20.66
C HIS A 165 21.85 -2.34 -20.51
N LYS A 166 21.13 -2.52 -19.42
CA LYS A 166 20.02 -1.65 -19.03
C LYS A 166 20.22 -1.15 -17.60
N ILE A 167 20.08 0.14 -17.44
CA ILE A 167 19.95 0.78 -16.13
C ILE A 167 18.46 0.85 -15.81
N VAL A 168 18.08 0.43 -14.61
CA VAL A 168 16.71 0.58 -14.08
C VAL A 168 16.77 1.42 -12.82
N LEU A 169 16.11 2.56 -12.84
CA LEU A 169 15.92 3.42 -11.69
C LEU A 169 14.51 3.18 -11.15
N PHE A 170 14.40 2.94 -9.87
CA PHE A 170 13.12 2.84 -9.17
C PHE A 170 12.76 4.20 -8.58
N VAL A 171 11.78 4.84 -9.19
CA VAL A 171 11.38 6.21 -8.85
C VAL A 171 10.11 6.19 -8.03
N SER A 172 10.19 6.69 -6.79
CA SER A 172 9.03 6.88 -5.93
C SER A 172 8.26 8.12 -6.37
N SER A 173 6.96 7.96 -6.58
CA SER A 173 6.07 9.06 -6.95
C SER A 173 5.89 10.05 -5.79
N ASP A 174 5.91 11.35 -6.07
CA ASP A 174 5.55 12.39 -5.10
C ASP A 174 4.05 12.39 -4.77
N LYS A 175 3.24 11.77 -5.66
CA LYS A 175 1.81 11.62 -5.44
C LYS A 175 1.55 10.51 -4.45
N LYS A 176 1.22 10.90 -3.22
CA LYS A 176 0.83 9.97 -2.18
C LYS A 176 -0.59 9.49 -2.40
N GLN A 177 -0.77 8.17 -2.33
CA GLN A 177 -2.07 7.54 -2.52
C GLN A 177 -2.75 7.35 -1.17
N ARG A 178 -3.83 8.10 -0.96
CA ARG A 178 -4.69 7.95 0.21
C ARG A 178 -5.97 7.22 -0.19
N VAL A 179 -6.40 6.32 0.66
CA VAL A 179 -7.74 5.73 0.52
C VAL A 179 -8.76 6.75 1.02
N LEU A 180 -9.50 7.34 0.10
CA LEU A 180 -10.60 8.24 0.40
C LEU A 180 -11.84 7.39 0.64
N LYS A 181 -12.12 7.09 1.91
CA LYS A 181 -13.38 6.49 2.34
C LYS A 181 -14.30 7.59 2.85
N PRO A 182 -15.62 7.47 2.70
CA PRO A 182 -16.51 8.42 3.36
C PRO A 182 -16.26 8.38 4.87
N LEU A 183 -16.06 9.56 5.46
CA LEU A 183 -15.85 9.69 6.91
C LEU A 183 -17.16 9.50 7.68
N ARG A 184 -18.23 9.91 7.06
CA ARG A 184 -19.63 9.73 7.52
C ARG A 184 -20.47 9.59 6.28
N GLY A 185 -21.52 8.85 6.42
CA GLY A 185 -22.55 8.88 5.43
C GLY A 185 -23.25 10.23 5.45
#